data_1e792c9b1f72c7fa32f6b84025a94445
#
_entry.id   1e792c9b1f72c7fa32f6b84025a94445
#
_cell.length_a   1.000
_cell.length_b   1.000
_cell.length_c   1.000
_cell.angle_alpha   90.00
_cell.angle_beta   90.00
_cell.angle_gamma   90.00
#
_symmetry.space_group_name_H-M   'P 1'
#
loop_
_entity.id
_entity.type
_entity.pdbx_description
1 polymer ?
#
loop_
_entity_poly.entity_id
_entity_poly.type
_entity_poly.pdbx_seq_one_letter_code
_entity_poly.pdbx_strand_id
1 'polypeptide(L)'
;IRKKHKNKRTNKLEVKKIKYIYKDFRRNKIMKKFVCTVCGYVHEGETAPAECPLCHVGADKFVEQAGELVFADEHRIGVAQGVDERVIEGLRANFVGECTEVGMYLAMSRQADREGFPEVAEAYKRIAIEEAEHAAKFAELLGEVVVADTKANLEARVAAEHGATQGKKDLATLAKQLNLDAIHDTVHEMCKDEARHGKAFEGLLNRYFA
;
A
#
# COMPACT_ATOMS: atom_id res chain seq x y z
N ILE A 1 -42.51 -29.15 7.82
CA ILE A 1 -41.81 -29.45 9.10
C ILE A 1 -40.58 -30.31 8.77
N ARG A 2 -39.44 -29.80 8.36
CA ARG A 2 -38.11 -30.46 8.33
C ARG A 2 -37.03 -29.49 7.87
N LYS A 3 -36.65 -28.50 8.71
CA LYS A 3 -35.44 -27.68 8.47
C LYS A 3 -34.83 -27.04 9.74
N LYS A 4 -34.83 -27.73 10.89
CA LYS A 4 -34.23 -27.18 12.10
C LYS A 4 -33.12 -28.00 12.79
N HIS A 5 -32.59 -29.05 12.19
CA HIS A 5 -31.58 -29.91 12.85
C HIS A 5 -30.14 -29.88 12.26
N LYS A 6 -29.83 -29.09 11.22
CA LYS A 6 -28.46 -29.04 10.66
C LYS A 6 -27.52 -28.02 11.28
N ASN A 7 -28.04 -27.04 12.04
CA ASN A 7 -27.24 -25.90 12.49
C ASN A 7 -26.54 -26.07 13.87
N LYS A 8 -26.82 -27.14 14.62
CA LYS A 8 -26.18 -27.38 15.92
C LYS A 8 -24.90 -28.23 15.86
N ARG A 9 -24.65 -28.99 14.77
CA ARG A 9 -23.45 -29.84 14.64
C ARG A 9 -22.24 -29.08 14.08
N THR A 10 -22.44 -28.11 13.19
CA THR A 10 -21.38 -27.27 12.62
C THR A 10 -20.76 -26.37 13.69
N ASN A 11 -21.55 -25.78 14.57
CA ASN A 11 -21.06 -24.89 15.63
C ASN A 11 -20.20 -25.62 16.69
N LYS A 12 -20.44 -26.90 16.94
CA LYS A 12 -19.68 -27.70 17.92
C LYS A 12 -18.29 -28.14 17.41
N LEU A 13 -18.13 -28.28 16.09
CA LEU A 13 -16.86 -28.61 15.45
C LEU A 13 -15.96 -27.37 15.31
N GLU A 14 -16.53 -26.22 14.98
CA GLU A 14 -15.79 -24.96 14.93
C GLU A 14 -15.30 -24.52 16.31
N VAL A 15 -16.15 -24.60 17.31
CA VAL A 15 -15.76 -24.27 18.71
C VAL A 15 -14.67 -25.23 19.22
N LYS A 16 -14.70 -26.53 18.80
CA LYS A 16 -13.62 -27.46 19.13
C LYS A 16 -12.32 -27.13 18.38
N LYS A 17 -12.37 -26.72 17.09
CA LYS A 17 -11.19 -26.27 16.33
C LYS A 17 -10.59 -25.00 16.95
N ILE A 18 -11.41 -24.02 17.30
CA ILE A 18 -10.94 -22.79 17.94
C ILE A 18 -10.31 -23.10 19.32
N LYS A 19 -10.89 -23.99 20.12
CA LYS A 19 -10.29 -24.42 21.39
C LYS A 19 -9.00 -25.20 21.21
N TYR A 20 -8.83 -25.95 20.11
CA TYR A 20 -7.58 -26.66 19.80
C TYR A 20 -6.47 -25.69 19.40
N ILE A 21 -6.78 -24.70 18.56
CA ILE A 21 -5.85 -23.63 18.15
C ILE A 21 -5.44 -22.79 19.38
N TYR A 22 -6.36 -22.44 20.27
CA TYR A 22 -6.04 -21.73 21.52
C TYR A 22 -5.24 -22.56 22.53
N LYS A 23 -5.33 -23.89 22.47
CA LYS A 23 -4.56 -24.78 23.36
C LYS A 23 -3.14 -25.00 22.86
N ASP A 24 -2.91 -24.97 21.54
CA ASP A 24 -1.57 -25.01 20.94
C ASP A 24 -0.83 -23.67 21.11
N PHE A 25 -1.57 -22.55 21.02
CA PHE A 25 -0.98 -21.21 21.29
C PHE A 25 -0.46 -21.06 22.74
N ARG A 26 -1.05 -21.78 23.71
CA ARG A 26 -0.55 -21.78 25.10
C ARG A 26 0.61 -22.75 25.35
N ARG A 27 0.96 -23.59 24.38
CA ARG A 27 2.10 -24.54 24.49
C ARG A 27 3.40 -24.00 23.88
N ASN A 28 3.37 -22.98 23.06
CA ASN A 28 4.56 -22.26 22.68
C ASN A 28 4.98 -21.41 23.88
N LYS A 29 5.86 -21.96 24.71
CA LYS A 29 6.57 -21.22 25.76
C LYS A 29 7.31 -20.09 25.06
N ILE A 30 6.87 -18.85 25.29
CA ILE A 30 7.55 -17.66 24.78
C ILE A 30 8.89 -17.61 25.50
N MET A 31 9.98 -17.93 24.78
CA MET A 31 11.33 -17.76 25.26
C MET A 31 11.60 -16.27 25.38
N LYS A 32 11.85 -15.79 26.59
CA LYS A 32 12.19 -14.41 26.88
C LYS A 32 13.69 -14.20 26.72
N LYS A 33 14.10 -13.01 26.37
CA LYS A 33 15.50 -12.60 26.37
C LYS A 33 15.80 -11.78 27.61
N PHE A 34 16.84 -12.15 28.31
CA PHE A 34 17.33 -11.44 29.49
C PHE A 34 18.75 -10.96 29.21
N VAL A 35 18.97 -9.65 29.34
CA VAL A 35 20.27 -9.01 29.08
C VAL A 35 20.96 -8.72 30.42
N CYS A 36 22.19 -9.21 30.59
CA CYS A 36 23.03 -8.83 31.72
C CYS A 36 23.43 -7.37 31.59
N THR A 37 23.07 -6.54 32.56
CA THR A 37 23.37 -5.10 32.57
C THR A 37 24.83 -4.77 32.80
N VAL A 38 25.65 -5.76 33.17
CA VAL A 38 27.09 -5.59 33.45
C VAL A 38 27.94 -5.90 32.23
N CYS A 39 27.69 -7.02 31.52
CA CYS A 39 28.53 -7.46 30.41
C CYS A 39 27.80 -7.59 29.07
N GLY A 40 26.49 -7.36 29.01
CA GLY A 40 25.69 -7.44 27.78
C GLY A 40 25.36 -8.87 27.34
N TYR A 41 25.71 -9.92 28.13
CA TYR A 41 25.33 -11.29 27.78
C TYR A 41 23.81 -11.44 27.68
N VAL A 42 23.35 -12.10 26.62
CA VAL A 42 21.93 -12.37 26.38
C VAL A 42 21.61 -13.82 26.68
N HIS A 43 20.69 -14.04 27.62
CA HIS A 43 20.14 -15.36 27.95
C HIS A 43 18.72 -15.50 27.35
N GLU A 44 18.47 -16.60 26.66
CA GLU A 44 17.14 -16.97 26.21
C GLU A 44 16.54 -18.06 27.11
N GLY A 45 15.43 -17.74 27.77
CA GLY A 45 14.82 -18.66 28.72
C GLY A 45 13.47 -18.15 29.24
N GLU A 46 12.82 -18.92 30.11
CA GLU A 46 11.58 -18.50 30.78
C GLU A 46 11.85 -17.49 31.91
N THR A 47 13.04 -17.56 32.50
CA THR A 47 13.52 -16.71 33.60
C THR A 47 14.99 -16.35 33.39
N ALA A 48 15.41 -15.27 34.03
CA ALA A 48 16.84 -14.94 34.06
C ALA A 48 17.65 -16.09 34.66
N PRO A 49 18.89 -16.33 34.22
CA PRO A 49 19.76 -17.33 34.82
C PRO A 49 20.15 -16.90 36.23
N ALA A 50 20.41 -17.86 37.12
CA ALA A 50 20.79 -17.57 38.49
C ALA A 50 22.12 -16.80 38.60
N GLU A 51 23.02 -17.01 37.63
CA GLU A 51 24.32 -16.39 37.52
C GLU A 51 24.67 -16.16 36.04
N CYS A 52 25.33 -15.05 35.74
CA CYS A 52 25.82 -14.77 34.40
C CYS A 52 27.02 -15.65 34.06
N PRO A 53 26.99 -16.41 32.95
CA PRO A 53 28.11 -17.32 32.59
C PRO A 53 29.37 -16.57 32.16
N LEU A 54 29.33 -15.25 31.90
CA LEU A 54 30.49 -14.48 31.49
C LEU A 54 31.11 -13.65 32.63
N CYS A 55 30.28 -12.99 33.45
CA CYS A 55 30.81 -12.09 34.49
C CYS A 55 30.42 -12.47 35.92
N HIS A 56 29.76 -13.61 36.09
CA HIS A 56 29.40 -14.21 37.38
C HIS A 56 28.53 -13.35 38.31
N VAL A 57 27.82 -12.37 37.78
CA VAL A 57 26.84 -11.59 38.56
C VAL A 57 25.53 -12.35 38.69
N GLY A 58 24.79 -12.07 39.77
CA GLY A 58 23.50 -12.72 40.04
C GLY A 58 22.36 -12.32 39.11
N ALA A 59 21.24 -13.04 39.22
CA ALA A 59 20.04 -12.83 38.42
C ALA A 59 19.47 -11.41 38.54
N ASP A 60 19.73 -10.70 39.62
CA ASP A 60 19.29 -9.29 39.85
C ASP A 60 19.91 -8.28 38.87
N LYS A 61 20.97 -8.69 38.16
CA LYS A 61 21.62 -7.88 37.11
C LYS A 61 21.11 -8.20 35.71
N PHE A 62 20.06 -9.00 35.57
CA PHE A 62 19.41 -9.24 34.27
C PHE A 62 18.14 -8.44 34.17
N VAL A 63 17.98 -7.78 33.02
CA VAL A 63 16.70 -7.12 32.61
C VAL A 63 16.06 -7.90 31.49
N GLU A 64 14.75 -8.10 31.60
CA GLU A 64 13.98 -8.66 30.49
C GLU A 64 14.00 -7.68 29.33
N GLN A 65 14.57 -8.10 28.21
CA GLN A 65 14.46 -7.34 26.97
C GLN A 65 13.03 -7.54 26.44
N ALA A 66 12.24 -6.48 26.46
CA ALA A 66 10.94 -6.51 25.81
C ALA A 66 11.15 -6.93 24.35
N GLY A 67 10.63 -8.07 23.97
CA GLY A 67 10.63 -8.51 22.58
C GLY A 67 9.86 -7.49 21.77
N GLU A 68 10.41 -7.04 20.65
CA GLU A 68 9.63 -6.31 19.68
C GLU A 68 8.45 -7.20 19.25
N LEU A 69 7.27 -6.61 19.20
CA LEU A 69 6.10 -7.30 18.64
C LEU A 69 6.37 -7.52 17.15
N VAL A 70 6.56 -8.80 16.79
CA VAL A 70 6.73 -9.19 15.39
C VAL A 70 5.37 -9.61 14.86
N PHE A 71 4.93 -8.95 13.81
CA PHE A 71 3.71 -9.34 13.11
C PHE A 71 3.95 -10.62 12.32
N ALA A 72 2.92 -11.48 12.24
CA ALA A 72 3.01 -12.77 11.54
C ALA A 72 3.23 -12.59 10.03
N ASP A 73 2.79 -11.47 9.49
CA ASP A 73 3.01 -11.04 8.11
C ASP A 73 2.92 -9.52 8.02
N GLU A 74 3.52 -8.95 7.00
CA GLU A 74 3.57 -7.51 6.76
C GLU A 74 3.26 -7.22 5.29
N HIS A 75 2.54 -6.10 5.05
CA HIS A 75 2.35 -5.59 3.71
C HIS A 75 3.70 -5.12 3.12
N ARG A 76 4.02 -5.57 1.90
CA ARG A 76 5.26 -5.22 1.21
C ARG A 76 4.98 -4.77 -0.21
N ILE A 77 5.56 -3.63 -0.58
CA ILE A 77 5.59 -3.18 -1.97
C ILE A 77 6.66 -3.98 -2.74
N GLY A 78 6.35 -4.37 -3.99
CA GLY A 78 7.28 -5.09 -4.86
C GLY A 78 7.29 -6.60 -4.63
N VAL A 79 6.22 -7.19 -4.10
CA VAL A 79 6.10 -8.65 -3.89
C VAL A 79 6.33 -9.44 -5.17
N ALA A 80 5.99 -8.88 -6.34
CA ALA A 80 6.18 -9.51 -7.63
C ALA A 80 7.61 -9.40 -8.19
N GLN A 81 8.54 -8.71 -7.52
CA GLN A 81 9.91 -8.60 -8.01
C GLN A 81 10.61 -9.96 -8.01
N GLY A 82 11.17 -10.33 -9.16
CA GLY A 82 11.91 -11.58 -9.33
C GLY A 82 11.04 -12.82 -9.58
N VAL A 83 9.74 -12.70 -9.79
CA VAL A 83 8.87 -13.79 -10.22
C VAL A 83 8.97 -14.00 -11.75
N ASP A 84 8.26 -15.00 -12.28
CA ASP A 84 8.22 -15.32 -13.72
C ASP A 84 7.81 -14.07 -14.54
N GLU A 85 8.55 -13.76 -15.60
CA GLU A 85 8.36 -12.54 -16.41
C GLU A 85 6.94 -12.47 -17.02
N ARG A 86 6.33 -13.60 -17.36
CA ARG A 86 4.96 -13.63 -17.86
C ARG A 86 3.94 -13.10 -16.84
N VAL A 87 4.22 -13.29 -15.54
CA VAL A 87 3.39 -12.73 -14.46
C VAL A 87 3.62 -11.22 -14.38
N ILE A 88 4.87 -10.78 -14.45
CA ILE A 88 5.22 -9.34 -14.45
C ILE A 88 4.56 -8.61 -15.62
N GLU A 89 4.68 -9.16 -16.84
CA GLU A 89 4.03 -8.60 -18.04
C GLU A 89 2.51 -8.52 -17.88
N GLY A 90 1.89 -9.57 -17.33
CA GLY A 90 0.46 -9.59 -17.02
C GLY A 90 0.06 -8.51 -16.02
N LEU A 91 0.83 -8.33 -14.94
CA LEU A 91 0.58 -7.30 -13.92
C LEU A 91 0.73 -5.88 -14.51
N ARG A 92 1.77 -5.64 -15.33
CA ARG A 92 1.96 -4.35 -16.03
C ARG A 92 0.81 -4.03 -16.99
N ALA A 93 0.37 -5.03 -17.77
CA ALA A 93 -0.74 -4.86 -18.69
C ALA A 93 -2.04 -4.52 -17.97
N ASN A 94 -2.34 -5.21 -16.86
CA ASN A 94 -3.50 -4.90 -16.02
C ASN A 94 -3.36 -3.51 -15.39
N PHE A 95 -2.21 -3.15 -14.82
CA PHE A 95 -1.99 -1.80 -14.28
C PHE A 95 -2.33 -0.70 -15.30
N VAL A 96 -1.84 -0.83 -16.54
CA VAL A 96 -2.13 0.15 -17.61
C VAL A 96 -3.61 0.11 -17.99
N GLY A 97 -4.23 -1.07 -18.05
CA GLY A 97 -5.65 -1.25 -18.30
C GLY A 97 -6.51 -0.50 -17.30
N GLU A 98 -6.32 -0.77 -16.02
CA GLU A 98 -7.08 -0.14 -14.93
C GLU A 98 -6.89 1.40 -14.91
N CYS A 99 -5.67 1.88 -15.06
CA CYS A 99 -5.42 3.32 -15.17
C CYS A 99 -6.17 3.97 -16.35
N THR A 100 -6.29 3.26 -17.48
CA THR A 100 -7.02 3.70 -18.66
C THR A 100 -8.51 3.73 -18.39
N GLU A 101 -9.04 2.69 -17.74
CA GLU A 101 -10.47 2.57 -17.40
C GLU A 101 -10.94 3.66 -16.45
N VAL A 102 -10.11 4.07 -15.48
CA VAL A 102 -10.40 5.24 -14.63
C VAL A 102 -10.74 6.47 -15.48
N GLY A 103 -9.89 6.81 -16.44
CA GLY A 103 -10.09 7.96 -17.32
C GLY A 103 -11.31 7.81 -18.23
N MET A 104 -11.48 6.63 -18.81
CA MET A 104 -12.62 6.30 -19.68
C MET A 104 -13.95 6.42 -18.94
N TYR A 105 -14.09 5.78 -17.78
CA TYR A 105 -15.35 5.77 -17.04
C TYR A 105 -15.70 7.15 -16.49
N LEU A 106 -14.72 7.95 -16.05
CA LEU A 106 -14.98 9.34 -15.69
C LEU A 106 -15.46 10.19 -16.88
N ALA A 107 -14.92 9.95 -18.08
CA ALA A 107 -15.38 10.64 -19.29
C ALA A 107 -16.79 10.18 -19.69
N MET A 108 -17.08 8.87 -19.63
CA MET A 108 -18.40 8.29 -19.88
C MET A 108 -19.45 8.79 -18.86
N SER A 109 -19.06 8.92 -17.59
CA SER A 109 -19.90 9.51 -16.55
C SER A 109 -20.36 10.92 -16.93
N ARG A 110 -19.42 11.78 -17.35
CA ARG A 110 -19.73 13.15 -17.78
C ARG A 110 -20.63 13.16 -19.01
N GLN A 111 -20.47 12.21 -19.94
CA GLN A 111 -21.34 12.11 -21.13
C GLN A 111 -22.74 11.65 -20.75
N ALA A 112 -22.89 10.65 -19.91
CA ALA A 112 -24.20 10.19 -19.43
C ALA A 112 -24.96 11.31 -18.69
N ASP A 113 -24.24 12.10 -17.88
CA ASP A 113 -24.85 13.26 -17.19
C ASP A 113 -25.37 14.32 -18.19
N ARG A 114 -24.57 14.66 -19.22
CA ARG A 114 -25.01 15.59 -20.28
C ARG A 114 -26.20 15.09 -21.07
N GLU A 115 -26.36 13.79 -21.20
CA GLU A 115 -27.51 13.15 -21.88
C GLU A 115 -28.73 12.97 -20.98
N GLY A 116 -28.63 13.30 -19.69
CA GLY A 116 -29.73 13.20 -18.73
C GLY A 116 -29.92 11.82 -18.11
N PHE A 117 -28.83 11.01 -18.03
CA PHE A 117 -28.81 9.69 -17.39
C PHE A 117 -28.00 9.70 -16.08
N PRO A 118 -28.46 10.41 -15.03
CA PRO A 118 -27.68 10.61 -13.81
C PRO A 118 -27.33 9.30 -13.07
N GLU A 119 -28.22 8.30 -13.12
CA GLU A 119 -27.95 7.00 -12.50
C GLU A 119 -26.80 6.24 -13.20
N VAL A 120 -26.74 6.33 -14.54
CA VAL A 120 -25.63 5.76 -15.33
C VAL A 120 -24.35 6.53 -15.08
N ALA A 121 -24.41 7.86 -15.01
CA ALA A 121 -23.29 8.72 -14.70
C ALA A 121 -22.67 8.35 -13.33
N GLU A 122 -23.51 8.17 -12.32
CA GLU A 122 -23.03 7.80 -10.96
C GLU A 122 -22.48 6.37 -10.93
N ALA A 123 -23.05 5.43 -11.67
CA ALA A 123 -22.51 4.07 -11.79
C ALA A 123 -21.10 4.08 -12.38
N TYR A 124 -20.87 4.78 -13.51
CA TYR A 124 -19.54 4.93 -14.11
C TYR A 124 -18.53 5.56 -13.15
N LYS A 125 -18.92 6.64 -12.46
CA LYS A 125 -18.05 7.33 -11.52
C LYS A 125 -17.64 6.45 -10.35
N ARG A 126 -18.56 5.66 -9.80
CA ARG A 126 -18.26 4.71 -8.72
C ARG A 126 -17.31 3.62 -9.18
N ILE A 127 -17.58 3.02 -10.36
CA ILE A 127 -16.71 1.97 -10.92
C ILE A 127 -15.32 2.54 -11.19
N ALA A 128 -15.20 3.77 -11.74
CA ALA A 128 -13.90 4.40 -11.94
C ALA A 128 -13.03 4.47 -10.65
N ILE A 129 -13.67 4.65 -9.49
CA ILE A 129 -12.94 4.62 -8.20
C ILE A 129 -12.52 3.20 -7.83
N GLU A 130 -13.34 2.18 -8.13
CA GLU A 130 -12.98 0.78 -7.93
C GLU A 130 -11.77 0.39 -8.81
N GLU A 131 -11.73 0.81 -10.08
CA GLU A 131 -10.57 0.59 -10.97
C GLU A 131 -9.31 1.33 -10.51
N ALA A 132 -9.45 2.50 -9.90
CA ALA A 132 -8.32 3.19 -9.29
C ALA A 132 -7.70 2.38 -8.13
N GLU A 133 -8.52 1.71 -7.32
CA GLU A 133 -8.06 0.80 -6.27
C GLU A 133 -7.38 -0.46 -6.84
N HIS A 134 -7.89 -1.00 -7.97
CA HIS A 134 -7.24 -2.12 -8.67
C HIS A 134 -5.87 -1.70 -9.20
N ALA A 135 -5.78 -0.54 -9.88
CA ALA A 135 -4.52 0.01 -10.35
C ALA A 135 -3.50 0.20 -9.21
N ALA A 136 -3.95 0.72 -8.06
CA ALA A 136 -3.09 0.89 -6.88
C ALA A 136 -2.51 -0.45 -6.41
N LYS A 137 -3.33 -1.52 -6.35
CA LYS A 137 -2.88 -2.86 -5.96
C LYS A 137 -1.86 -3.44 -6.92
N PHE A 138 -2.06 -3.28 -8.25
CA PHE A 138 -1.07 -3.70 -9.23
C PHE A 138 0.25 -2.91 -9.12
N ALA A 139 0.16 -1.60 -8.87
CA ALA A 139 1.34 -0.78 -8.62
C ALA A 139 2.14 -1.24 -7.39
N GLU A 140 1.46 -1.59 -6.30
CA GLU A 140 2.07 -2.11 -5.07
C GLU A 140 2.72 -3.49 -5.29
N LEU A 141 2.05 -4.40 -6.02
CA LEU A 141 2.63 -5.71 -6.36
C LEU A 141 3.91 -5.57 -7.18
N LEU A 142 3.91 -4.70 -8.17
CA LEU A 142 5.07 -4.46 -9.05
C LEU A 142 6.21 -3.73 -8.34
N GLY A 143 5.92 -2.72 -7.53
CA GLY A 143 6.96 -1.87 -6.91
C GLY A 143 7.80 -1.10 -7.92
N GLU A 144 7.24 -0.77 -9.10
CA GLU A 144 7.92 -0.06 -10.19
C GLU A 144 7.63 1.45 -10.18
N VAL A 145 6.38 1.83 -9.93
CA VAL A 145 5.95 3.23 -9.92
C VAL A 145 5.76 3.78 -8.51
N VAL A 146 5.78 2.90 -7.51
CA VAL A 146 5.72 3.22 -6.09
C VAL A 146 6.75 2.39 -5.35
N VAL A 147 7.44 2.99 -4.39
CA VAL A 147 8.43 2.31 -3.53
C VAL A 147 8.03 2.46 -2.05
N ALA A 148 8.57 1.59 -1.18
CA ALA A 148 8.31 1.61 0.26
C ALA A 148 9.05 2.75 0.99
N ASP A 149 9.12 3.93 0.37
CA ASP A 149 9.78 5.13 0.90
C ASP A 149 9.02 6.37 0.44
N THR A 150 8.36 7.05 1.38
CA THR A 150 7.55 8.25 1.08
C THR A 150 8.39 9.41 0.54
N LYS A 151 9.63 9.57 1.02
CA LYS A 151 10.54 10.62 0.53
C LYS A 151 10.87 10.39 -0.93
N ALA A 152 11.30 9.18 -1.28
CA ALA A 152 11.64 8.81 -2.64
C ALA A 152 10.42 8.94 -3.58
N ASN A 153 9.23 8.53 -3.14
CA ASN A 153 7.99 8.72 -3.90
C ASN A 153 7.70 10.21 -4.16
N LEU A 154 7.86 11.08 -3.18
CA LEU A 154 7.67 12.53 -3.35
C LEU A 154 8.70 13.12 -4.31
N GLU A 155 9.98 12.78 -4.17
CA GLU A 155 11.06 13.24 -5.07
C GLU A 155 10.76 12.85 -6.53
N ALA A 156 10.37 11.59 -6.76
CA ALA A 156 9.99 11.11 -8.08
C ALA A 156 8.76 11.86 -8.65
N ARG A 157 7.78 12.19 -7.81
CA ARG A 157 6.59 12.93 -8.27
C ARG A 157 6.91 14.37 -8.58
N VAL A 158 7.70 15.08 -7.78
CA VAL A 158 8.14 16.45 -8.11
C VAL A 158 8.80 16.51 -9.47
N ALA A 159 9.71 15.57 -9.77
CA ALA A 159 10.37 15.49 -11.08
C ALA A 159 9.38 15.18 -12.23
N ALA A 160 8.44 14.25 -12.00
CA ALA A 160 7.45 13.86 -13.00
C ALA A 160 6.48 15.01 -13.31
N GLU A 161 5.98 15.73 -12.31
CA GLU A 161 5.08 16.87 -12.50
C GLU A 161 5.77 18.02 -13.24
N HIS A 162 7.07 18.23 -12.99
CA HIS A 162 7.85 19.20 -13.74
C HIS A 162 7.90 18.83 -15.24
N GLY A 163 8.19 17.56 -15.57
CA GLY A 163 8.17 17.07 -16.95
C GLY A 163 6.78 17.14 -17.58
N ALA A 164 5.74 16.74 -16.85
CA ALA A 164 4.34 16.81 -17.31
C ALA A 164 3.90 18.25 -17.60
N THR A 165 4.31 19.22 -16.76
CA THR A 165 4.06 20.65 -17.00
C THR A 165 4.66 21.08 -18.35
N GLN A 166 5.93 20.73 -18.62
CA GLN A 166 6.60 21.12 -19.87
C GLN A 166 5.93 20.45 -21.08
N GLY A 167 5.69 19.15 -21.03
CA GLY A 167 5.06 18.41 -22.13
C GLY A 167 3.66 18.94 -22.48
N LYS A 168 2.84 19.24 -21.47
CA LYS A 168 1.50 19.83 -21.70
C LYS A 168 1.60 21.26 -22.26
N LYS A 169 2.58 22.06 -21.82
CA LYS A 169 2.82 23.39 -22.37
C LYS A 169 3.18 23.34 -23.83
N ASP A 170 4.07 22.42 -24.21
CA ASP A 170 4.51 22.26 -25.60
C ASP A 170 3.33 21.82 -26.49
N LEU A 171 2.50 20.87 -26.02
CA LEU A 171 1.31 20.41 -26.73
C LEU A 171 0.27 21.55 -26.87
N ALA A 172 0.02 22.31 -25.80
CA ALA A 172 -0.89 23.46 -25.85
C ALA A 172 -0.38 24.52 -26.85
N THR A 173 0.91 24.79 -26.86
CA THR A 173 1.53 25.73 -27.82
C THR A 173 1.34 25.28 -29.26
N LEU A 174 1.57 23.99 -29.55
CA LEU A 174 1.34 23.42 -30.86
C LEU A 174 -0.14 23.51 -31.27
N ALA A 175 -1.06 23.17 -30.36
CA ALA A 175 -2.49 23.30 -30.61
C ALA A 175 -2.89 24.73 -30.96
N LYS A 176 -2.33 25.74 -30.31
CA LYS A 176 -2.54 27.15 -30.62
C LYS A 176 -2.04 27.55 -32.01
N GLN A 177 -0.83 27.08 -32.36
CA GLN A 177 -0.24 27.32 -33.69
C GLN A 177 -1.13 26.73 -34.84
N LEU A 178 -1.83 25.64 -34.53
CA LEU A 178 -2.72 24.95 -35.46
C LEU A 178 -4.18 25.47 -35.42
N ASN A 179 -4.47 26.55 -34.66
CA ASN A 179 -5.80 27.12 -34.45
C ASN A 179 -6.80 26.13 -33.81
N LEU A 180 -6.34 25.25 -32.93
CA LEU A 180 -7.14 24.27 -32.20
C LEU A 180 -7.43 24.78 -30.77
N ASP A 181 -8.20 25.90 -30.69
CA ASP A 181 -8.37 26.63 -29.42
C ASP A 181 -8.97 25.80 -28.30
N ALA A 182 -9.94 24.96 -28.55
CA ALA A 182 -10.56 24.09 -27.51
C ALA A 182 -9.53 23.08 -26.93
N ILE A 183 -8.63 22.56 -27.76
CA ILE A 183 -7.54 21.66 -27.31
C ILE A 183 -6.52 22.46 -26.54
N HIS A 184 -6.09 23.62 -27.06
CA HIS A 184 -5.18 24.53 -26.40
C HIS A 184 -5.64 24.86 -24.99
N ASP A 185 -6.85 25.36 -24.83
CA ASP A 185 -7.40 25.82 -23.57
C ASP A 185 -7.45 24.69 -22.55
N THR A 186 -7.94 23.52 -22.96
CA THR A 186 -8.02 22.34 -22.09
C THR A 186 -6.64 21.88 -21.61
N VAL A 187 -5.67 21.74 -22.54
CA VAL A 187 -4.33 21.24 -22.20
C VAL A 187 -3.53 22.29 -21.42
N HIS A 188 -3.74 23.58 -21.71
CA HIS A 188 -3.07 24.67 -20.98
C HIS A 188 -3.54 24.75 -19.52
N GLU A 189 -4.83 24.55 -19.23
CA GLU A 189 -5.31 24.47 -17.84
C GLU A 189 -4.71 23.26 -17.12
N MET A 190 -4.66 22.08 -17.77
CA MET A 190 -3.98 20.91 -17.20
C MET A 190 -2.49 21.17 -16.91
N CYS A 191 -1.81 21.92 -17.79
CA CYS A 191 -0.41 22.33 -17.57
C CYS A 191 -0.25 23.12 -16.26
N LYS A 192 -1.18 24.00 -15.93
CA LYS A 192 -1.18 24.74 -14.67
C LYS A 192 -1.46 23.86 -13.47
N ASP A 193 -2.33 22.85 -13.64
CA ASP A 193 -2.60 21.86 -12.59
C ASP A 193 -1.33 21.05 -12.25
N GLU A 194 -0.58 20.58 -13.27
CA GLU A 194 0.68 19.85 -13.02
C GLU A 194 1.70 20.71 -12.27
N ALA A 195 1.80 21.99 -12.61
CA ALA A 195 2.67 22.92 -11.86
C ALA A 195 2.23 23.09 -10.40
N ARG A 196 0.92 23.09 -10.13
CA ARG A 196 0.35 23.15 -8.79
C ARG A 196 0.60 21.85 -8.02
N HIS A 197 0.46 20.69 -8.67
CA HIS A 197 0.77 19.36 -8.10
C HIS A 197 2.25 19.27 -7.71
N GLY A 198 3.16 19.63 -8.62
CA GLY A 198 4.59 19.63 -8.36
C GLY A 198 4.97 20.50 -7.18
N LYS A 199 4.42 21.72 -7.08
CA LYS A 199 4.64 22.61 -5.92
C LYS A 199 4.06 22.07 -4.62
N ALA A 200 2.94 21.37 -4.66
CA ALA A 200 2.36 20.74 -3.49
C ALA A 200 3.26 19.60 -2.98
N PHE A 201 3.75 18.73 -3.87
CA PHE A 201 4.70 17.66 -3.50
C PHE A 201 6.04 18.23 -2.99
N GLU A 202 6.59 19.25 -3.64
CA GLU A 202 7.80 19.94 -3.18
C GLU A 202 7.62 20.53 -1.78
N GLY A 203 6.48 21.17 -1.54
CA GLY A 203 6.16 21.72 -0.21
C GLY A 203 6.07 20.65 0.88
N LEU A 204 5.51 19.47 0.58
CA LEU A 204 5.47 18.33 1.50
C LEU A 204 6.87 17.74 1.71
N LEU A 205 7.65 17.57 0.64
CA LEU A 205 9.03 17.10 0.71
C LEU A 205 9.87 17.97 1.63
N ASN A 206 9.81 19.29 1.44
CA ASN A 206 10.55 20.25 2.26
C ASN A 206 10.07 20.27 3.72
N ARG A 207 8.77 20.08 3.96
CA ARG A 207 8.19 20.10 5.31
C ARG A 207 8.60 18.91 6.16
N TYR A 208 8.69 17.72 5.57
CA TYR A 208 8.86 16.48 6.33
C TYR A 208 10.24 15.85 6.19
N PHE A 209 11.02 16.22 5.17
CA PHE A 209 12.27 15.53 4.81
C PHE A 209 13.45 16.45 4.52
N ALA A 210 13.32 17.79 4.71
CA ALA A 210 14.43 18.73 4.63
C ALA A 210 15.22 18.82 5.93
#